data_131f08675b658241dcaf7049ab863589
#
_entry.id   131f08675b658241dcaf7049ab863589
#
_cell.length_a   1.000
_cell.length_b   1.000
_cell.length_c   1.000
_cell.angle_alpha   90.00
_cell.angle_beta   90.00
_cell.angle_gamma   90.00
#
_symmetry.space_group_name_H-M   'P 1'
#
loop_
_entity.id
_entity.type
_entity.pdbx_description
1 polymer ?
#
loop_
_entity_poly.entity_id
_entity_poly.type
_entity_poly.pdbx_seq_one_letter_code
_entity_poly.pdbx_strand_id
1 'polypeptide(L)'
;MAISTLVETSIGGNDKWSDSVLGADDCIYGIPYNARKVVRFNPVDESMEEIGPDLGDAHGKWKCGVLAHNGCIYCAPFESDLILKIDTIHGTVRTTVLDDDIMHCQPNTFMSRGNRVHSLWMGAFTLCRTMPATS
;
A
#
# COMPACT_ATOMS: atom_id res chain seq x y z
N MET A 1 9.07 -4.35 29.15
CA MET A 1 9.36 -5.63 28.53
C MET A 1 8.42 -5.87 27.39
N ALA A 2 8.93 -6.31 26.28
CA ALA A 2 8.08 -6.55 25.11
C ALA A 2 7.64 -8.01 25.08
N ILE A 3 6.40 -8.24 24.72
CA ILE A 3 5.86 -9.58 24.59
C ILE A 3 5.45 -9.75 23.14
N SER A 4 5.88 -10.85 22.56
CA SER A 4 5.54 -11.14 21.16
C SER A 4 4.48 -12.23 21.13
N THR A 5 3.40 -12.00 20.41
CA THR A 5 2.33 -12.95 20.29
C THR A 5 2.04 -13.17 18.81
N LEU A 6 1.83 -14.42 18.44
CA LEU A 6 1.46 -14.75 17.06
C LEU A 6 -0.05 -14.72 16.94
N VAL A 7 -0.54 -14.00 15.94
CA VAL A 7 -1.95 -14.00 15.61
C VAL A 7 -2.14 -14.99 14.47
N GLU A 8 -2.91 -16.01 14.70
CA GLU A 8 -3.08 -17.05 13.70
C GLU A 8 -4.02 -16.57 12.58
N THR A 9 -3.71 -16.97 11.37
CA THR A 9 -4.51 -16.62 10.24
C THR A 9 -4.57 -17.80 9.30
N SER A 10 -5.68 -17.96 8.62
CA SER A 10 -5.84 -19.06 7.68
C SER A 10 -5.25 -18.72 6.31
N ILE A 11 -4.65 -17.54 6.17
CA ILE A 11 -4.14 -17.12 4.89
C ILE A 11 -2.75 -17.72 4.66
N GLY A 12 -2.64 -18.68 3.80
CA GLY A 12 -1.38 -19.37 3.53
C GLY A 12 -0.59 -18.80 2.36
N GLY A 13 0.60 -19.29 2.14
CA GLY A 13 1.46 -18.87 1.03
C GLY A 13 2.72 -18.17 1.47
N ASN A 14 3.63 -17.91 0.52
CA ASN A 14 4.94 -17.31 0.82
C ASN A 14 5.04 -15.90 0.23
N ASP A 15 5.81 -15.06 0.88
CA ASP A 15 6.12 -13.71 0.40
C ASP A 15 4.87 -12.97 -0.08
N LYS A 16 3.80 -13.08 0.68
CA LYS A 16 2.53 -12.53 0.24
C LYS A 16 2.50 -11.01 0.31
N TRP A 17 2.92 -10.47 1.41
CA TRP A 17 2.92 -9.02 1.60
C TRP A 17 4.33 -8.56 1.89
N SER A 18 4.75 -7.48 1.26
CA SER A 18 6.13 -6.99 1.37
C SER A 18 6.28 -5.85 2.36
N ASP A 19 5.19 -5.21 2.71
CA ASP A 19 5.24 -4.05 3.59
C ASP A 19 3.90 -3.93 4.31
N SER A 20 3.88 -3.13 5.35
CA SER A 20 2.65 -2.83 6.07
C SER A 20 2.58 -1.34 6.34
N VAL A 21 1.41 -0.76 6.16
CA VAL A 21 1.22 0.68 6.30
C VAL A 21 0.02 0.91 7.22
N LEU A 22 0.17 1.82 8.18
CA LEU A 22 -0.92 2.18 9.07
C LEU A 22 -1.86 3.11 8.32
N GLY A 23 -3.13 2.75 8.25
CA GLY A 23 -4.14 3.56 7.59
C GLY A 23 -4.69 4.65 8.48
N ALA A 24 -5.51 5.51 7.90
CA ALA A 24 -6.15 6.58 8.65
C ALA A 24 -7.22 6.07 9.62
N ASP A 25 -7.65 4.82 9.44
CA ASP A 25 -8.62 4.17 10.32
C ASP A 25 -7.95 3.38 11.43
N ASP A 26 -6.65 3.57 11.63
CA ASP A 26 -5.86 2.89 12.66
C ASP A 26 -5.73 1.38 12.41
N CYS A 27 -6.05 0.90 11.25
CA CYS A 27 -5.81 -0.49 10.87
C CYS A 27 -4.52 -0.59 10.06
N ILE A 28 -3.92 -1.76 10.05
CA ILE A 28 -2.67 -1.99 9.34
C ILE A 28 -2.98 -2.71 8.03
N TYR A 29 -2.42 -2.20 6.94
CA TYR A 29 -2.69 -2.72 5.61
C TYR A 29 -1.44 -3.38 5.06
N GLY A 30 -1.56 -4.65 4.64
CA GLY A 30 -0.44 -5.37 4.02
C GLY A 30 -0.42 -5.15 2.53
N ILE A 31 0.72 -4.73 2.02
CA ILE A 31 0.89 -4.41 0.60
C ILE A 31 1.17 -5.69 -0.17
N PRO A 32 0.33 -6.05 -1.15
CA PRO A 32 0.46 -7.35 -1.80
C PRO A 32 1.65 -7.41 -2.75
N TYR A 33 2.57 -8.26 -2.42
CA TYR A 33 3.72 -8.55 -3.28
C TYR A 33 3.36 -9.72 -4.19
N ASN A 34 3.17 -10.89 -3.61
CA ASN A 34 2.69 -12.06 -4.35
C ASN A 34 1.24 -12.37 -4.02
N ALA A 35 0.67 -11.73 -3.00
CA ALA A 35 -0.70 -11.99 -2.59
C ALA A 35 -1.68 -11.47 -3.63
N ARG A 36 -2.82 -12.13 -3.73
CA ARG A 36 -3.86 -11.73 -4.68
C ARG A 36 -4.71 -10.59 -4.15
N LYS A 37 -4.68 -10.33 -2.85
CA LYS A 37 -5.49 -9.27 -2.24
C LYS A 37 -4.72 -8.50 -1.20
N VAL A 38 -5.20 -7.33 -0.90
CA VAL A 38 -4.70 -6.53 0.22
C VAL A 38 -5.23 -7.17 1.49
N VAL A 39 -4.43 -7.18 2.54
CA VAL A 39 -4.91 -7.64 3.84
C VAL A 39 -5.05 -6.43 4.76
N ARG A 40 -6.08 -6.44 5.58
CA ARG A 40 -6.32 -5.40 6.57
C ARG A 40 -6.34 -6.06 7.94
N PHE A 41 -5.53 -5.56 8.84
CA PHE A 41 -5.45 -6.06 10.21
C PHE A 41 -5.94 -4.98 11.17
N ASN A 42 -6.90 -5.33 12.01
CA ASN A 42 -7.42 -4.42 13.01
C ASN A 42 -6.76 -4.73 14.36
N PRO A 43 -5.91 -3.85 14.88
CA PRO A 43 -5.20 -4.15 16.12
C PRO A 43 -6.10 -4.13 17.37
N VAL A 44 -7.30 -3.59 17.26
CA VAL A 44 -8.17 -3.53 18.42
C VAL A 44 -8.74 -4.92 18.76
N ASP A 45 -9.23 -5.63 17.76
CA ASP A 45 -9.79 -6.96 17.96
C ASP A 45 -8.89 -8.06 17.37
N GLU A 46 -7.74 -7.67 16.84
CA GLU A 46 -6.75 -8.58 16.25
C GLU A 46 -7.33 -9.40 15.09
N SER A 47 -8.32 -8.86 14.40
CA SER A 47 -8.88 -9.53 13.24
C SER A 47 -8.08 -9.22 11.98
N MET A 48 -8.03 -10.16 11.07
CA MET A 48 -7.33 -10.01 9.81
C MET A 48 -8.25 -10.47 8.68
N GLU A 49 -8.40 -9.65 7.66
CA GLU A 49 -9.25 -9.98 6.54
C GLU A 49 -8.63 -9.53 5.22
N GLU A 50 -8.94 -10.23 4.16
CA GLU A 50 -8.53 -9.83 2.83
C GLU A 50 -9.60 -8.92 2.26
N ILE A 51 -9.20 -7.78 1.72
CA ILE A 51 -10.15 -6.81 1.21
C ILE A 51 -9.87 -6.49 -0.25
N GLY A 52 -10.88 -5.99 -0.92
CA GLY A 52 -10.75 -5.53 -2.30
C GLY A 52 -10.82 -6.65 -3.33
N PRO A 53 -10.59 -6.30 -4.58
CA PRO A 53 -10.69 -7.26 -5.66
C PRO A 53 -9.47 -8.18 -5.73
N ASP A 54 -9.58 -9.22 -6.54
CA ASP A 54 -8.46 -10.10 -6.84
C ASP A 54 -7.51 -9.33 -7.76
N LEU A 55 -6.29 -9.15 -7.29
CA LEU A 55 -5.28 -8.39 -8.03
C LEU A 55 -4.38 -9.27 -8.89
N GLY A 56 -4.69 -10.56 -8.97
CA GLY A 56 -3.95 -11.48 -9.81
C GLY A 56 -2.82 -12.19 -9.08
N ASP A 57 -2.27 -13.17 -9.76
CA ASP A 57 -1.26 -14.03 -9.17
C ASP A 57 0.16 -13.67 -9.62
N ALA A 58 0.35 -12.53 -10.24
CA ALA A 58 1.69 -12.09 -10.63
C ALA A 58 2.56 -11.90 -9.39
N HIS A 59 3.84 -12.14 -9.55
CA HIS A 59 4.78 -11.99 -8.46
C HIS A 59 5.31 -10.56 -8.40
N GLY A 60 5.63 -10.10 -7.21
CA GLY A 60 6.30 -8.81 -7.05
C GLY A 60 5.47 -7.62 -7.50
N LYS A 61 4.16 -7.65 -7.31
CA LYS A 61 3.31 -6.59 -7.84
C LYS A 61 3.62 -5.23 -7.25
N TRP A 62 3.53 -5.10 -5.96
CA TRP A 62 3.84 -3.86 -5.27
C TRP A 62 4.75 -4.16 -4.09
N LYS A 63 5.68 -3.29 -3.78
CA LYS A 63 6.68 -3.56 -2.76
C LYS A 63 6.43 -2.77 -1.48
N CYS A 64 5.99 -1.54 -1.60
CA CYS A 64 5.69 -0.74 -0.41
C CYS A 64 4.66 0.32 -0.75
N GLY A 65 4.15 0.98 0.27
CA GLY A 65 3.15 2.02 0.10
C GLY A 65 3.34 3.15 1.07
N VAL A 66 2.68 4.26 0.82
CA VAL A 66 2.72 5.42 1.71
C VAL A 66 1.29 5.91 1.93
N LEU A 67 0.99 6.31 3.14
CA LEU A 67 -0.29 6.90 3.48
C LEU A 67 -0.23 8.38 3.16
N ALA A 68 -1.13 8.82 2.29
CA ALA A 68 -1.25 10.23 1.96
C ALA A 68 -2.25 10.91 2.90
N HIS A 69 -2.19 12.23 2.93
CA HIS A 69 -3.04 12.97 3.86
C HIS A 69 -4.53 12.89 3.54
N ASN A 70 -4.89 12.39 2.38
CA ASN A 70 -6.29 12.18 2.04
C ASN A 70 -6.83 10.83 2.56
N GLY A 71 -6.04 10.11 3.35
CA GLY A 71 -6.48 8.84 3.93
C GLY A 71 -6.31 7.64 3.03
N CYS A 72 -5.68 7.81 1.87
CA CYS A 72 -5.45 6.70 0.96
C CYS A 72 -3.98 6.27 1.01
N ILE A 73 -3.75 4.96 0.89
CA ILE A 73 -2.39 4.43 0.76
C ILE A 73 -2.13 4.22 -0.73
N TYR A 74 -1.03 4.75 -1.19
CA TYR A 74 -0.62 4.61 -2.58
C TYR A 74 0.62 3.75 -2.64
N CYS A 75 0.58 2.69 -3.44
CA CYS A 75 1.67 1.74 -3.56
C CYS A 75 2.26 1.84 -4.96
N ALA A 76 3.55 2.10 -5.01
CA ALA A 76 4.25 2.20 -6.27
C ALA A 76 4.39 0.83 -6.91
N PRO A 77 4.25 0.74 -8.22
CA PRO A 77 4.40 -0.54 -8.89
C PRO A 77 5.85 -1.01 -8.82
N PHE A 78 6.05 -2.29 -8.58
CA PHE A 78 7.37 -2.89 -8.63
C PHE A 78 7.48 -3.68 -9.93
N GLU A 79 6.74 -4.76 -10.06
CA GLU A 79 6.65 -5.49 -11.33
C GLU A 79 5.28 -5.25 -12.00
N SER A 80 4.37 -4.59 -11.32
CA SER A 80 3.07 -4.23 -11.88
C SER A 80 3.19 -2.97 -12.73
N ASP A 81 2.27 -2.78 -13.66
CA ASP A 81 2.21 -1.56 -14.43
C ASP A 81 1.24 -0.54 -13.82
N LEU A 82 0.60 -0.90 -12.74
CA LEU A 82 -0.45 -0.07 -12.16
C LEU A 82 -0.09 0.33 -10.74
N ILE A 83 -0.56 1.49 -10.33
CA ILE A 83 -0.45 1.91 -8.93
C ILE A 83 -1.63 1.33 -8.18
N LEU A 84 -1.37 0.84 -6.99
CA LEU A 84 -2.43 0.36 -6.12
C LEU A 84 -2.84 1.48 -5.17
N LYS A 85 -4.13 1.74 -5.10
CA LYS A 85 -4.69 2.75 -4.20
C LYS A 85 -5.62 2.04 -3.22
N ILE A 86 -5.37 2.22 -1.94
CA ILE A 86 -6.19 1.66 -0.87
C ILE A 86 -6.80 2.83 -0.12
N ASP A 87 -8.11 2.97 -0.18
CA ASP A 87 -8.81 4.02 0.54
C ASP A 87 -9.14 3.50 1.92
N THR A 88 -8.42 3.94 2.93
CA THR A 88 -8.58 3.41 4.28
C THR A 88 -9.78 4.02 4.99
N ILE A 89 -10.36 5.10 4.47
CA ILE A 89 -11.54 5.71 5.05
C ILE A 89 -12.79 4.97 4.59
N HIS A 90 -12.85 4.61 3.30
CA HIS A 90 -14.01 3.94 2.74
C HIS A 90 -13.81 2.43 2.58
N GLY A 91 -12.61 1.94 2.83
CA GLY A 91 -12.34 0.50 2.75
C GLY A 91 -12.31 -0.06 1.33
N THR A 92 -11.96 0.75 0.35
CA THR A 92 -11.94 0.30 -1.04
C THR A 92 -10.52 0.17 -1.57
N VAL A 93 -10.34 -0.75 -2.51
CA VAL A 93 -9.04 -1.00 -3.13
C VAL A 93 -9.21 -0.90 -4.64
N ARG A 94 -8.33 -0.16 -5.29
CA ARG A 94 -8.37 0.03 -6.73
C ARG A 94 -6.96 0.05 -7.31
N THR A 95 -6.86 -0.29 -8.58
CA THR A 95 -5.62 -0.10 -9.32
C THR A 95 -5.85 0.98 -10.36
N THR A 96 -4.85 1.77 -10.65
CA THR A 96 -4.97 2.83 -11.62
C THR A 96 -3.63 3.06 -12.29
N VAL A 97 -3.67 3.61 -13.50
CA VAL A 97 -2.42 4.00 -14.16
C VAL A 97 -1.89 5.26 -13.50
N LEU A 98 -0.62 5.49 -13.71
CA LEU A 98 -0.03 6.70 -13.18
C LEU A 98 -0.42 7.83 -14.13
N ASP A 99 -1.47 8.52 -13.80
CA ASP A 99 -1.96 9.60 -14.64
C ASP A 99 -2.30 10.81 -13.79
N ASP A 100 -2.97 11.76 -14.41
CA ASP A 100 -3.27 13.01 -13.74
C ASP A 100 -4.18 12.84 -12.53
N ASP A 101 -4.97 11.79 -12.48
CA ASP A 101 -5.87 11.61 -11.34
C ASP A 101 -5.11 11.44 -10.04
N ILE A 102 -3.99 10.74 -10.08
CA ILE A 102 -3.20 10.59 -8.87
C ILE A 102 -2.57 11.90 -8.51
N MET A 103 -2.17 12.64 -9.52
CA MET A 103 -1.58 13.93 -9.25
C MET A 103 -2.59 14.86 -8.60
N HIS A 104 -3.86 14.71 -8.88
CA HIS A 104 -4.85 15.57 -8.28
C HIS A 104 -5.14 15.24 -6.83
N CYS A 105 -4.70 14.10 -6.35
CA CYS A 105 -4.86 13.78 -4.94
C CYS A 105 -3.98 14.67 -4.06
N GLN A 106 -3.00 15.31 -4.66
CA GLN A 106 -2.14 16.21 -3.95
C GLN A 106 -2.63 17.63 -4.22
N PRO A 107 -3.41 18.13 -3.35
CA PRO A 107 -4.03 19.40 -3.59
C PRO A 107 -3.06 20.41 -3.96
N ASN A 108 -3.34 21.21 -4.57
CA ASN A 108 -2.67 22.39 -4.83
C ASN A 108 -1.25 22.26 -5.09
N THR A 109 -0.50 21.62 -4.45
CA THR A 109 0.78 21.89 -4.60
C THR A 109 1.28 21.48 -5.88
N PHE A 110 0.96 20.38 -6.40
CA PHE A 110 1.76 20.02 -7.36
C PHE A 110 1.44 20.67 -8.52
N MET A 111 0.48 21.23 -8.52
CA MET A 111 0.15 21.84 -9.57
C MET A 111 1.08 22.67 -10.04
N SER A 112 1.67 23.32 -9.35
CA SER A 112 2.55 24.23 -9.85
C SER A 112 3.52 23.52 -10.56
N ARG A 113 3.28 22.74 -11.24
CA ARG A 113 4.21 22.29 -12.02
C ARG A 113 4.63 21.05 -11.53
N GLY A 114 4.04 20.59 -10.66
CA GLY A 114 4.29 19.32 -10.24
C GLY A 114 5.62 18.99 -9.86
N ASN A 115 6.34 19.95 -9.35
CA ASN A 115 7.62 19.55 -9.14
C ASN A 115 7.86 19.21 -7.75
N ARG A 116 7.56 20.04 -6.78
CA ARG A 116 8.00 19.71 -5.50
C ARG A 116 7.33 18.51 -4.94
N VAL A 117 6.04 18.51 -4.79
CA VAL A 117 5.31 17.41 -4.19
C VAL A 117 5.44 16.17 -5.05
N HIS A 118 5.39 16.33 -6.36
CA HIS A 118 5.55 15.20 -7.25
C HIS A 118 6.93 14.59 -7.07
N SER A 119 7.96 15.39 -6.91
CA SER A 119 9.30 14.89 -6.72
C SER A 119 9.43 14.15 -5.40
N LEU A 120 8.79 14.63 -4.35
CA LEU A 120 8.83 13.94 -3.07
C LEU A 120 8.13 12.60 -3.16
N TRP A 121 7.01 12.56 -3.89
CA TRP A 121 6.34 11.30 -4.07
C TRP A 121 7.20 10.34 -4.86
N MET A 122 7.73 10.76 -5.96
CA MET A 122 8.57 9.89 -6.77
C MET A 122 9.84 9.48 -6.01
N GLY A 123 10.36 10.37 -5.19
CA GLY A 123 11.49 10.05 -4.34
C GLY A 123 11.15 8.95 -3.33
N ALA A 124 9.98 9.05 -2.69
CA ALA A 124 9.54 8.04 -1.75
C ALA A 124 9.34 6.70 -2.45
N PHE A 125 8.72 6.71 -3.64
CA PHE A 125 8.54 5.48 -4.39
C PHE A 125 9.89 4.91 -4.84
N THR A 126 10.82 5.74 -5.23
CA THR A 126 12.14 5.27 -5.65
C THR A 126 12.86 4.64 -4.47
N LEU A 127 12.81 5.28 -3.30
CA LEU A 127 13.42 4.71 -2.14
C LEU A 127 12.81 3.37 -1.82
N CYS A 128 11.50 3.26 -1.91
CA CYS A 128 10.82 2.03 -1.65
C CYS A 128 11.28 0.93 -2.60
N ARG A 129 11.45 1.25 -3.86
CA ARG A 129 11.89 0.26 -4.84
C ARG A 129 13.32 -0.17 -4.64
N THR A 130 14.17 0.69 -4.08
CA THR A 130 15.57 0.35 -3.89
C THR A 130 15.86 -0.19 -2.51
N MET A 131 14.88 -0.23 -1.62
CA MET A 131 15.10 -0.78 -0.31
C MET A 131 15.41 -2.25 -0.38
N PRO A 132 16.31 -2.74 0.46
CA PRO A 132 16.62 -4.15 0.46
C PRO A 132 15.39 -4.96 0.87
N ALA A 133 15.31 -6.16 0.33
CA ALA A 133 14.16 -6.98 0.62
C ALA A 133 14.15 -7.45 2.06
N THR A 134 15.30 -7.46 2.69
CA THR A 134 15.32 -7.85 4.06
C THR A 134 15.12 -6.67 4.90
N SER A 135 14.50 -6.76 5.93
CA SER A 135 14.33 -5.62 6.81
C SER A 135 14.63 -5.94 8.22
#